data_642b87924a0f4af9e6198afa77219038
#
_entry.id   642b87924a0f4af9e6198afa77219038
#
_cell.length_a   1.000
_cell.length_b   1.000
_cell.length_c   1.000
_cell.angle_alpha   90.00
_cell.angle_beta   90.00
_cell.angle_gamma   90.00
#
_symmetry.space_group_name_H-M   'P 1'
#
loop_
_entity.id
_entity.type
_entity.pdbx_description
1 polymer ?
#
loop_
_entity_poly.entity_id
_entity_poly.type
_entity_poly.pdbx_seq_one_letter_code
_entity_poly.pdbx_strand_id
1 'polypeptide(L)'
;MNFRITLIHLQKISICLFLLTCFIYELQAEESESGTYTDLAKTLQNPLKVRTLDLRYQKLTILPKEIGQLQNLQRLDLSFNSLTILPKEIGQLRNLQELDLSFNSLTTLPKEVGQLENLQRLDLHQNRLATLPMEIGQLKNLQELDLNSNKLTTLPKEIRQLRNLQELDLHRNQLTTLSKEIGQLQNLKTLNLIVTQLTTLPKEIGELQNLKTLNLLDNQLTTLPKEIGELQNLEILVLRENRITALPKEIGQLQNLQWLDLHQNQLTILPKEIGQLQNLQRLDLHQNQLTTLPKEIGQLQNLQELCLDENQLTTLPKEIEQLQNLRVLDLDNNQLTTLPKEVLRLQSLQVLALGSNRLSTLPKEIGQLQNLQVLALISNQLTTLPKEIGQLENLQKLYLNANQLTTLSNEIGQLQNLQVLFLSYNQFKTIPVEFGQLKNLKMLSLDANQLTALPKEIGKLKNLKMLNLDANQLITIPKEIGQLQNLQTLYLRNNQFSIEEKERIRKLLPKCQIYFE
;
A
#
# COMPACT_ATOMS: atom_id res chain seq x y z
N MET A 1 9.89 -62.79 -24.39
CA MET A 1 10.61 -62.92 -23.11
C MET A 1 11.72 -61.87 -22.92
N ASN A 2 12.07 -61.11 -23.97
CA ASN A 2 13.18 -60.12 -23.91
C ASN A 2 12.77 -58.69 -23.47
N PHE A 3 11.49 -58.34 -23.44
CA PHE A 3 11.06 -56.97 -23.07
C PHE A 3 11.00 -56.73 -21.57
N ARG A 4 10.78 -57.74 -20.74
CA ARG A 4 10.74 -57.61 -19.28
C ARG A 4 12.14 -57.50 -18.66
N ILE A 5 13.14 -58.08 -19.26
CA ILE A 5 14.55 -58.04 -18.77
C ILE A 5 15.16 -56.68 -18.99
N THR A 6 14.83 -56.00 -20.12
CA THR A 6 15.31 -54.63 -20.45
C THR A 6 14.68 -53.59 -19.51
N LEU A 7 13.39 -53.76 -19.13
CA LEU A 7 12.71 -52.79 -18.24
C LEU A 7 13.25 -52.85 -16.79
N ILE A 8 13.58 -54.06 -16.32
CA ILE A 8 14.18 -54.26 -14.99
C ILE A 8 15.62 -53.73 -14.92
N HIS A 9 16.38 -53.83 -16.03
CA HIS A 9 17.72 -53.24 -16.11
C HIS A 9 17.66 -51.69 -16.20
N LEU A 10 16.69 -51.12 -16.94
CA LEU A 10 16.47 -49.67 -16.98
C LEU A 10 16.01 -49.11 -15.63
N GLN A 11 15.14 -49.83 -14.88
CA GLN A 11 14.75 -49.43 -13.53
C GLN A 11 15.94 -49.51 -12.54
N LYS A 12 16.79 -50.55 -12.61
CA LYS A 12 18.00 -50.65 -11.77
C LYS A 12 19.02 -49.58 -12.10
N ILE A 13 19.21 -49.23 -13.36
CA ILE A 13 20.08 -48.13 -13.80
C ILE A 13 19.51 -46.77 -13.34
N SER A 14 18.19 -46.57 -13.42
CA SER A 14 17.53 -45.37 -12.92
C SER A 14 17.65 -45.22 -11.38
N ILE A 15 17.50 -46.33 -10.64
CA ILE A 15 17.67 -46.34 -9.18
C ILE A 15 19.15 -46.12 -8.81
N CYS A 16 20.09 -46.74 -9.54
CA CYS A 16 21.52 -46.47 -9.35
C CYS A 16 21.92 -45.04 -9.71
N LEU A 17 21.35 -44.46 -10.78
CA LEU A 17 21.56 -43.03 -11.10
C LEU A 17 20.92 -42.11 -10.03
N PHE A 18 19.73 -42.45 -9.53
CA PHE A 18 19.07 -41.68 -8.47
C PHE A 18 19.85 -41.78 -7.16
N LEU A 19 20.35 -42.97 -6.80
CA LEU A 19 21.25 -43.15 -5.65
C LEU A 19 22.61 -42.48 -5.85
N LEU A 20 23.14 -42.49 -7.09
CA LEU A 20 24.38 -41.77 -7.40
C LEU A 20 24.19 -40.26 -7.38
N THR A 21 23.04 -39.75 -7.86
CA THR A 21 22.69 -38.32 -7.75
C THR A 21 22.44 -37.92 -6.29
N CYS A 22 21.79 -38.77 -5.47
CA CYS A 22 21.65 -38.54 -4.02
C CYS A 22 23.03 -38.58 -3.32
N PHE A 23 23.91 -39.52 -3.71
CA PHE A 23 25.29 -39.58 -3.19
C PHE A 23 26.16 -38.41 -3.67
N ILE A 24 25.97 -37.92 -4.89
CA ILE A 24 26.64 -36.72 -5.42
C ILE A 24 26.10 -35.48 -4.73
N TYR A 25 24.77 -35.41 -4.42
CA TYR A 25 24.20 -34.34 -3.59
C TYR A 25 24.70 -34.39 -2.14
N GLU A 26 24.93 -35.56 -1.56
CA GLU A 26 25.58 -35.70 -0.25
C GLU A 26 27.09 -35.37 -0.27
N LEU A 27 27.76 -35.57 -1.42
CA LEU A 27 29.18 -35.21 -1.59
C LEU A 27 29.40 -33.75 -2.02
N GLN A 28 28.36 -33.03 -2.48
CA GLN A 28 28.41 -31.58 -2.75
C GLN A 28 28.01 -30.71 -1.57
N ALA A 29 27.78 -31.27 -0.38
CA ALA A 29 27.75 -30.53 0.87
C ALA A 29 29.18 -30.22 1.37
N GLU A 30 30.10 -29.98 0.44
CA GLU A 30 31.42 -29.45 0.72
C GLU A 30 31.41 -27.94 0.58
N GLU A 31 32.11 -27.29 1.52
CA GLU A 31 32.42 -25.85 1.58
C GLU A 31 32.00 -25.06 0.34
N SER A 32 30.92 -24.34 0.41
CA SER A 32 30.73 -23.25 -0.56
C SER A 32 31.99 -22.37 -0.41
N GLU A 33 32.51 -21.83 -1.49
CA GLU A 33 33.63 -20.87 -1.48
C GLU A 33 33.41 -19.69 -0.51
N SER A 34 32.21 -19.56 0.05
CA SER A 34 31.80 -18.57 1.05
C SER A 34 32.04 -18.96 2.51
N GLY A 35 32.53 -20.18 2.83
CA GLY A 35 32.71 -20.64 4.21
C GLY A 35 31.41 -20.88 5.00
N THR A 36 30.28 -21.13 4.30
CA THR A 36 28.99 -21.45 4.91
C THR A 36 28.81 -22.94 5.06
N TYR A 37 28.52 -23.41 6.27
CA TYR A 37 28.24 -24.80 6.60
C TYR A 37 26.74 -25.02 6.77
N THR A 38 26.25 -26.21 6.38
CA THR A 38 24.79 -26.55 6.43
C THR A 38 24.51 -27.82 7.24
N ASP A 39 25.52 -28.46 7.80
CA ASP A 39 25.44 -29.70 8.60
C ASP A 39 26.15 -29.52 9.94
N LEU A 40 25.40 -29.56 11.04
CA LEU A 40 25.94 -29.35 12.38
C LEU A 40 26.92 -30.43 12.78
N ALA A 41 26.68 -31.71 12.43
CA ALA A 41 27.54 -32.81 12.82
C ALA A 41 28.93 -32.73 12.15
N LYS A 42 28.97 -32.34 10.87
CA LYS A 42 30.22 -32.08 10.15
C LYS A 42 30.93 -30.84 10.69
N THR A 43 30.18 -29.83 11.03
CA THR A 43 30.66 -28.55 11.57
C THR A 43 31.42 -28.76 12.89
N LEU A 44 30.92 -29.64 13.75
CA LEU A 44 31.52 -29.96 15.04
C LEU A 44 32.84 -30.73 14.94
N GLN A 45 33.23 -31.26 13.78
CA GLN A 45 34.54 -31.88 13.57
C GLN A 45 35.67 -30.86 13.52
N ASN A 46 35.39 -29.62 13.09
CA ASN A 46 36.36 -28.52 13.01
C ASN A 46 35.74 -27.19 13.52
N PRO A 47 35.32 -27.10 14.79
CA PRO A 47 34.45 -26.04 15.30
C PRO A 47 35.08 -24.64 15.22
N LEU A 48 36.41 -24.54 15.26
CA LEU A 48 37.11 -23.24 15.24
C LEU A 48 37.23 -22.62 13.83
N LYS A 49 36.97 -23.39 12.76
CA LYS A 49 37.01 -22.87 11.37
C LYS A 49 35.69 -22.24 10.93
N VAL A 50 34.60 -22.57 11.60
CA VAL A 50 33.26 -22.21 11.21
C VAL A 50 32.95 -20.75 11.55
N ARG A 51 32.56 -19.96 10.55
CA ARG A 51 32.11 -18.55 10.70
C ARG A 51 30.65 -18.39 10.41
N THR A 52 30.10 -19.17 9.48
CA THR A 52 28.67 -19.12 9.09
C THR A 52 28.10 -20.53 9.13
N LEU A 53 26.97 -20.69 9.82
CA LEU A 53 26.21 -21.93 9.89
C LEU A 53 24.76 -21.69 9.53
N ASP A 54 24.31 -22.34 8.47
CA ASP A 54 22.94 -22.27 7.96
C ASP A 54 22.24 -23.62 8.20
N LEU A 55 21.28 -23.61 9.13
CA LEU A 55 20.51 -24.80 9.52
C LEU A 55 19.00 -24.59 9.24
N ARG A 56 18.66 -23.76 8.27
CA ARG A 56 17.27 -23.52 7.88
C ARG A 56 16.58 -24.78 7.37
N TYR A 57 15.26 -24.87 7.62
CA TYR A 57 14.40 -25.95 7.12
C TYR A 57 14.81 -27.38 7.52
N GLN A 58 15.63 -27.56 8.56
CA GLN A 58 16.09 -28.90 8.99
C GLN A 58 15.10 -29.60 9.94
N LYS A 59 13.94 -29.01 10.20
CA LYS A 59 12.92 -29.57 11.13
C LYS A 59 13.47 -29.80 12.54
N LEU A 60 14.43 -29.01 12.96
CA LEU A 60 15.04 -29.12 14.28
C LEU A 60 14.00 -28.78 15.35
N THR A 61 13.86 -29.68 16.33
CA THR A 61 13.01 -29.46 17.52
C THR A 61 13.85 -29.06 18.74
N ILE A 62 15.13 -29.40 18.73
CA ILE A 62 16.11 -29.13 19.78
C ILE A 62 17.44 -28.73 19.11
N LEU A 63 18.08 -27.70 19.61
CA LEU A 63 19.44 -27.33 19.24
C LEU A 63 20.41 -28.00 20.26
N PRO A 64 21.38 -28.83 19.83
CA PRO A 64 22.29 -29.48 20.73
C PRO A 64 23.20 -28.48 21.48
N LYS A 65 23.58 -28.80 22.74
CA LYS A 65 24.47 -27.95 23.55
C LYS A 65 25.87 -27.78 22.95
N GLU A 66 26.28 -28.71 22.11
CA GLU A 66 27.54 -28.70 21.37
C GLU A 66 27.67 -27.48 20.44
N ILE A 67 26.56 -26.79 20.11
CA ILE A 67 26.60 -25.52 19.38
C ILE A 67 27.57 -24.52 20.01
N GLY A 68 27.70 -24.51 21.35
CA GLY A 68 28.59 -23.62 22.08
C GLY A 68 30.09 -23.81 21.77
N GLN A 69 30.46 -24.91 21.10
CA GLN A 69 31.87 -25.16 20.71
C GLN A 69 32.28 -24.29 19.49
N LEU A 70 31.33 -23.71 18.74
CA LEU A 70 31.57 -22.91 17.53
C LEU A 70 32.00 -21.48 17.88
N GLN A 71 33.06 -21.32 18.62
CA GLN A 71 33.45 -20.04 19.23
C GLN A 71 33.80 -18.92 18.23
N ASN A 72 34.15 -19.29 16.99
CA ASN A 72 34.43 -18.31 15.92
C ASN A 72 33.23 -18.00 15.04
N LEU A 73 32.04 -18.58 15.37
CA LEU A 73 30.81 -18.35 14.60
C LEU A 73 30.40 -16.89 14.64
N GLN A 74 30.15 -16.32 13.46
CA GLN A 74 29.71 -14.94 13.27
C GLN A 74 28.25 -14.85 12.85
N ARG A 75 27.77 -15.85 12.08
CA ARG A 75 26.38 -15.90 11.61
C ARG A 75 25.81 -17.28 11.86
N LEU A 76 24.63 -17.33 12.49
CA LEU A 76 23.87 -18.55 12.74
C LEU A 76 22.43 -18.33 12.27
N ASP A 77 22.01 -19.11 11.28
CA ASP A 77 20.64 -19.13 10.79
C ASP A 77 19.97 -20.45 11.19
N LEU A 78 18.96 -20.34 12.04
CA LEU A 78 18.13 -21.43 12.55
C LEU A 78 16.66 -21.26 12.13
N SER A 79 16.39 -20.38 11.17
CA SER A 79 15.03 -20.04 10.76
C SER A 79 14.29 -21.25 10.16
N PHE A 80 12.96 -21.18 10.13
CA PHE A 80 12.10 -22.22 9.58
C PHE A 80 12.35 -23.62 10.17
N ASN A 81 12.47 -23.70 11.51
CA ASN A 81 12.55 -24.94 12.25
C ASN A 81 11.37 -25.10 13.21
N SER A 82 11.47 -25.99 14.19
CA SER A 82 10.44 -26.25 15.21
C SER A 82 10.98 -26.12 16.63
N LEU A 83 11.99 -25.26 16.82
CA LEU A 83 12.65 -25.06 18.10
C LEU A 83 11.67 -24.45 19.12
N THR A 84 11.59 -25.05 20.30
CA THR A 84 10.77 -24.55 21.41
C THR A 84 11.57 -23.83 22.48
N ILE A 85 12.83 -24.18 22.62
CA ILE A 85 13.82 -23.60 23.54
C ILE A 85 15.19 -23.58 22.89
N LEU A 86 16.09 -22.73 23.39
CA LEU A 86 17.50 -22.74 23.06
C LEU A 86 18.33 -23.29 24.26
N PRO A 87 19.43 -24.00 24.00
CA PRO A 87 20.36 -24.39 25.06
C PRO A 87 21.09 -23.16 25.62
N LYS A 88 21.43 -23.17 26.90
CA LYS A 88 22.17 -22.06 27.54
C LYS A 88 23.57 -21.85 26.91
N GLU A 89 24.13 -22.89 26.30
CA GLU A 89 25.41 -22.87 25.61
C GLU A 89 25.41 -21.93 24.38
N ILE A 90 24.24 -21.45 23.92
CA ILE A 90 24.17 -20.41 22.90
C ILE A 90 24.96 -19.16 23.32
N GLY A 91 24.99 -18.83 24.62
CA GLY A 91 25.73 -17.69 25.16
C GLY A 91 27.25 -17.80 25.04
N GLN A 92 27.78 -18.98 24.69
CA GLN A 92 29.22 -19.17 24.47
C GLN A 92 29.69 -18.63 23.11
N LEU A 93 28.75 -18.33 22.18
CA LEU A 93 29.05 -17.84 20.84
C LEU A 93 29.38 -16.33 20.86
N ARG A 94 30.36 -15.91 21.61
CA ARG A 94 30.68 -14.50 21.86
C ARG A 94 31.05 -13.70 20.61
N ASN A 95 31.52 -14.37 19.54
CA ASN A 95 31.83 -13.72 18.26
C ASN A 95 30.62 -13.61 17.31
N LEU A 96 29.42 -14.10 17.73
CA LEU A 96 28.21 -14.06 16.90
C LEU A 96 27.77 -12.62 16.67
N GLN A 97 27.56 -12.28 15.40
CA GLN A 97 27.11 -10.97 14.94
C GLN A 97 25.64 -11.01 14.48
N GLU A 98 25.23 -12.11 13.87
CA GLU A 98 23.87 -12.31 13.38
C GLU A 98 23.30 -13.63 13.88
N LEU A 99 22.11 -13.58 14.46
CA LEU A 99 21.35 -14.75 14.93
C LEU A 99 19.94 -14.67 14.38
N ASP A 100 19.59 -15.56 13.46
CA ASP A 100 18.24 -15.71 12.93
C ASP A 100 17.57 -16.94 13.55
N LEU A 101 16.49 -16.71 14.29
CA LEU A 101 15.64 -17.70 14.95
C LEU A 101 14.20 -17.61 14.47
N SER A 102 13.97 -16.90 13.37
CA SER A 102 12.62 -16.65 12.85
C SER A 102 11.90 -17.95 12.46
N PHE A 103 10.57 -17.88 12.40
CA PHE A 103 9.74 -19.04 12.06
C PHE A 103 10.06 -20.29 12.88
N ASN A 104 10.02 -20.15 14.20
CA ASN A 104 10.18 -21.25 15.16
C ASN A 104 8.98 -21.30 16.13
N SER A 105 9.10 -22.01 17.23
CA SER A 105 8.07 -22.11 18.27
C SER A 105 8.60 -21.72 19.66
N LEU A 106 9.60 -20.83 19.70
CA LEU A 106 10.24 -20.40 20.94
C LEU A 106 9.25 -19.70 21.86
N THR A 107 9.16 -20.16 23.10
CA THR A 107 8.30 -19.55 24.14
C THR A 107 9.09 -18.64 25.07
N THR A 108 10.37 -18.85 25.21
CA THR A 108 11.31 -18.07 26.02
C THR A 108 12.69 -18.07 25.40
N LEU A 109 13.54 -17.13 25.79
CA LEU A 109 14.97 -17.14 25.52
C LEU A 109 15.73 -17.43 26.82
N PRO A 110 16.84 -18.20 26.78
CA PRO A 110 17.71 -18.36 27.94
C PRO A 110 18.40 -17.03 28.27
N LYS A 111 18.64 -16.76 29.55
CA LYS A 111 19.32 -15.52 29.99
C LYS A 111 20.72 -15.38 29.38
N GLU A 112 21.36 -16.49 29.06
CA GLU A 112 22.69 -16.55 28.46
C GLU A 112 22.74 -15.90 27.05
N VAL A 113 21.61 -15.66 26.41
CA VAL A 113 21.57 -14.84 25.18
C VAL A 113 22.22 -13.47 25.39
N GLY A 114 22.10 -12.88 26.60
CA GLY A 114 22.78 -11.64 26.96
C GLY A 114 24.31 -11.69 26.89
N GLN A 115 24.92 -12.86 26.82
CA GLN A 115 26.39 -13.05 26.71
C GLN A 115 26.91 -12.92 25.26
N LEU A 116 26.02 -12.77 24.27
CA LEU A 116 26.37 -12.56 22.86
C LEU A 116 26.86 -11.12 22.62
N GLU A 117 28.01 -10.80 23.18
CA GLU A 117 28.52 -9.40 23.28
C GLU A 117 28.68 -8.70 21.94
N ASN A 118 28.97 -9.44 20.86
CA ASN A 118 29.18 -8.89 19.51
C ASN A 118 27.92 -8.91 18.62
N LEU A 119 26.75 -9.35 19.15
CA LEU A 119 25.53 -9.47 18.36
C LEU A 119 25.04 -8.10 17.88
N GLN A 120 24.86 -7.98 16.56
CA GLN A 120 24.38 -6.78 15.87
C GLN A 120 22.94 -6.95 15.38
N ARG A 121 22.57 -8.15 14.96
CA ARG A 121 21.23 -8.48 14.50
C ARG A 121 20.67 -9.70 15.20
N LEU A 122 19.48 -9.58 15.75
CA LEU A 122 18.71 -10.64 16.36
C LEU A 122 17.33 -10.69 15.74
N ASP A 123 17.06 -11.75 15.02
CA ASP A 123 15.77 -12.00 14.38
C ASP A 123 15.02 -13.10 15.13
N LEU A 124 13.87 -12.77 15.70
CA LEU A 124 13.00 -13.63 16.48
C LEU A 124 11.57 -13.64 15.96
N HIS A 125 11.35 -13.12 14.74
CA HIS A 125 9.99 -12.98 14.23
C HIS A 125 9.29 -14.35 14.04
N GLN A 126 7.97 -14.34 14.07
CA GLN A 126 7.16 -15.55 13.94
C GLN A 126 7.56 -16.64 14.96
N ASN A 127 7.50 -16.28 16.25
CA ASN A 127 7.70 -17.20 17.38
C ASN A 127 6.50 -17.11 18.35
N ARG A 128 6.66 -17.58 19.59
CA ARG A 128 5.63 -17.58 20.64
C ARG A 128 6.09 -16.91 21.93
N LEU A 129 7.04 -15.99 21.83
CA LEU A 129 7.63 -15.32 23.00
C LEU A 129 6.57 -14.47 23.71
N ALA A 130 6.35 -14.73 25.00
CA ALA A 130 5.48 -13.91 25.84
C ALA A 130 6.24 -12.79 26.55
N THR A 131 7.53 -12.99 26.82
CA THR A 131 8.45 -12.05 27.46
C THR A 131 9.86 -12.20 26.91
N LEU A 132 10.70 -11.19 27.14
CA LEU A 132 12.14 -11.26 26.93
C LEU A 132 12.85 -11.32 28.29
N PRO A 133 14.00 -12.03 28.39
CA PRO A 133 14.81 -11.99 29.60
C PRO A 133 15.42 -10.61 29.82
N MET A 134 15.62 -10.20 31.06
CA MET A 134 16.24 -8.91 31.39
C MET A 134 17.65 -8.77 30.82
N GLU A 135 18.34 -9.87 30.63
CA GLU A 135 19.69 -9.95 30.08
C GLU A 135 19.75 -9.52 28.61
N ILE A 136 18.61 -9.40 27.90
CA ILE A 136 18.59 -8.82 26.55
C ILE A 136 19.27 -7.44 26.52
N GLY A 137 19.17 -6.67 27.60
CA GLY A 137 19.82 -5.38 27.74
C GLY A 137 21.35 -5.42 27.75
N GLN A 138 21.97 -6.61 27.85
CA GLN A 138 23.43 -6.77 27.80
C GLN A 138 23.98 -6.77 26.38
N LEU A 139 23.12 -6.90 25.35
CA LEU A 139 23.49 -6.91 23.93
C LEU A 139 23.85 -5.48 23.45
N LYS A 140 24.95 -4.92 23.95
CA LYS A 140 25.31 -3.51 23.74
C LYS A 140 25.57 -3.11 22.29
N ASN A 141 25.94 -4.09 21.45
CA ASN A 141 26.25 -3.87 20.03
C ASN A 141 25.04 -4.10 19.12
N LEU A 142 23.86 -4.48 19.68
CA LEU A 142 22.66 -4.78 18.90
C LEU A 142 22.17 -3.51 18.17
N GLN A 143 21.98 -3.65 16.85
CA GLN A 143 21.50 -2.61 15.95
C GLN A 143 20.11 -2.90 15.44
N GLU A 144 19.78 -4.17 15.20
CA GLU A 144 18.50 -4.63 14.70
C GLU A 144 17.90 -5.68 15.62
N LEU A 145 16.66 -5.48 16.05
CA LEU A 145 15.89 -6.43 16.86
C LEU A 145 14.51 -6.62 16.24
N ASP A 146 14.31 -7.77 15.64
CA ASP A 146 13.00 -8.15 15.09
C ASP A 146 12.28 -9.12 16.03
N LEU A 147 11.16 -8.68 16.56
CA LEU A 147 10.29 -9.42 17.48
C LEU A 147 8.87 -9.56 16.92
N ASN A 148 8.68 -9.26 15.64
CA ASN A 148 7.34 -9.23 15.07
C ASN A 148 6.65 -10.61 15.17
N SER A 149 5.35 -10.59 15.20
CA SER A 149 4.52 -11.81 15.24
C SER A 149 4.91 -12.75 16.41
N ASN A 150 4.90 -12.20 17.61
CA ASN A 150 5.08 -12.91 18.86
C ASN A 150 3.85 -12.69 19.79
N LYS A 151 3.99 -12.96 21.08
CA LYS A 151 2.93 -12.81 22.10
C LYS A 151 3.37 -11.86 23.21
N LEU A 152 4.27 -10.93 22.92
CA LEU A 152 4.80 -10.00 23.93
C LEU A 152 3.70 -9.09 24.45
N THR A 153 3.56 -9.02 25.76
CA THR A 153 2.65 -8.10 26.44
C THR A 153 3.36 -6.88 27.00
N THR A 154 4.66 -6.99 27.26
CA THR A 154 5.53 -5.92 27.77
C THR A 154 6.96 -6.11 27.27
N LEU A 155 7.75 -5.03 27.34
CA LEU A 155 9.20 -5.07 27.20
C LEU A 155 9.88 -4.96 28.57
N PRO A 156 11.01 -5.68 28.81
CA PRO A 156 11.75 -5.51 30.05
C PRO A 156 12.34 -4.09 30.13
N LYS A 157 12.44 -3.54 31.33
CA LYS A 157 13.02 -2.20 31.54
C LYS A 157 14.47 -2.09 31.09
N GLU A 158 15.18 -3.19 31.01
CA GLU A 158 16.56 -3.30 30.56
C GLU A 158 16.70 -3.03 29.05
N ILE A 159 15.59 -2.99 28.29
CA ILE A 159 15.60 -2.58 26.86
C ILE A 159 16.32 -1.22 26.67
N ARG A 160 16.21 -0.32 27.66
CA ARG A 160 16.89 0.99 27.67
C ARG A 160 18.40 0.92 27.52
N GLN A 161 19.00 -0.26 27.73
CA GLN A 161 20.44 -0.45 27.67
C GLN A 161 20.94 -0.72 26.24
N LEU A 162 20.03 -0.99 25.28
CA LEU A 162 20.34 -1.22 23.87
C LEU A 162 20.60 0.11 23.13
N ARG A 163 21.59 0.86 23.57
CA ARG A 163 21.82 2.24 23.08
C ARG A 163 22.23 2.31 21.62
N ASN A 164 22.73 1.21 21.03
CA ASN A 164 23.11 1.17 19.63
C ASN A 164 21.98 0.68 18.71
N LEU A 165 20.81 0.36 19.27
CA LEU A 165 19.66 -0.13 18.49
C LEU A 165 19.17 0.96 17.52
N GLN A 166 19.07 0.60 16.24
CA GLN A 166 18.62 1.46 15.14
C GLN A 166 17.23 1.04 14.65
N GLU A 167 16.92 -0.25 14.68
CA GLU A 167 15.63 -0.78 14.23
C GLU A 167 15.04 -1.69 15.29
N LEU A 168 13.77 -1.44 15.64
CA LEU A 168 12.99 -2.26 16.54
C LEU A 168 11.64 -2.57 15.91
N ASP A 169 11.42 -3.84 15.61
CA ASP A 169 10.13 -4.33 15.10
C ASP A 169 9.38 -5.13 16.17
N LEU A 170 8.20 -4.65 16.53
CA LEU A 170 7.30 -5.24 17.52
C LEU A 170 5.93 -5.57 16.92
N HIS A 171 5.79 -5.50 15.62
CA HIS A 171 4.57 -5.70 14.87
C HIS A 171 3.88 -7.04 15.24
N ARG A 172 2.52 -7.04 15.30
CA ARG A 172 1.73 -8.21 15.69
C ARG A 172 2.16 -8.85 17.02
N ASN A 173 2.18 -8.03 18.05
CA ASN A 173 2.32 -8.46 19.43
C ASN A 173 1.06 -8.12 20.24
N GLN A 174 1.10 -8.19 21.55
CA GLN A 174 -0.04 -7.94 22.46
C GLN A 174 0.29 -6.80 23.46
N LEU A 175 1.03 -5.80 23.00
CA LEU A 175 1.45 -4.67 23.82
C LEU A 175 0.28 -3.70 23.97
N THR A 176 -0.32 -3.59 25.16
CA THR A 176 -1.35 -2.58 25.44
C THR A 176 -0.77 -1.22 25.80
N THR A 177 0.46 -1.20 26.26
CA THR A 177 1.23 0.00 26.59
C THR A 177 2.68 -0.18 26.18
N LEU A 178 3.33 0.90 25.81
CA LEU A 178 4.77 0.92 25.54
C LEU A 178 5.50 1.42 26.79
N SER A 179 6.56 0.71 27.18
CA SER A 179 7.38 1.08 28.32
C SER A 179 8.05 2.45 28.13
N LYS A 180 8.11 3.29 29.16
CA LYS A 180 8.78 4.59 29.12
C LYS A 180 10.28 4.48 28.82
N GLU A 181 10.89 3.35 29.14
CA GLU A 181 12.29 3.06 28.88
C GLU A 181 12.64 3.07 27.38
N ILE A 182 11.62 3.03 26.49
CA ILE A 182 11.82 3.15 25.05
C ILE A 182 12.53 4.45 24.68
N GLY A 183 12.26 5.55 25.37
CA GLY A 183 12.89 6.86 25.13
C GLY A 183 14.39 6.86 25.28
N GLN A 184 14.97 5.86 25.95
CA GLN A 184 16.42 5.77 26.13
C GLN A 184 17.16 5.14 24.91
N LEU A 185 16.43 4.70 23.89
CA LEU A 185 16.99 4.12 22.65
C LEU A 185 17.40 5.25 21.69
N GLN A 186 18.41 6.02 22.09
CA GLN A 186 18.79 7.29 21.46
C GLN A 186 19.22 7.16 19.98
N ASN A 187 19.65 5.98 19.53
CA ASN A 187 20.06 5.75 18.13
C ASN A 187 18.95 5.14 17.27
N LEU A 188 17.74 4.94 17.83
CA LEU A 188 16.63 4.34 17.12
C LEU A 188 16.17 5.21 15.95
N LYS A 189 16.13 4.61 14.76
CA LYS A 189 15.71 5.24 13.50
C LYS A 189 14.33 4.75 13.06
N THR A 190 14.04 3.48 13.31
CA THR A 190 12.76 2.85 12.92
C THR A 190 12.15 2.15 14.12
N LEU A 191 10.89 2.51 14.42
CA LEU A 191 10.07 1.84 15.42
C LEU A 191 8.78 1.36 14.77
N ASN A 192 8.60 0.04 14.71
CA ASN A 192 7.42 -0.59 14.13
C ASN A 192 6.56 -1.20 15.23
N LEU A 193 5.34 -0.69 15.38
CA LEU A 193 4.35 -1.07 16.39
C LEU A 193 2.98 -1.41 15.76
N ILE A 194 3.00 -1.92 14.53
CA ILE A 194 1.78 -2.29 13.79
C ILE A 194 1.04 -3.40 14.55
N VAL A 195 -0.28 -3.30 14.70
CA VAL A 195 -1.13 -4.36 15.29
C VAL A 195 -0.63 -4.79 16.68
N THR A 196 -0.43 -3.83 17.60
CA THR A 196 0.08 -4.15 18.95
C THR A 196 -0.96 -3.92 20.07
N GLN A 197 -2.15 -3.39 19.74
CA GLN A 197 -3.24 -3.07 20.69
C GLN A 197 -2.93 -1.89 21.62
N LEU A 198 -1.99 -1.02 21.27
CA LEU A 198 -1.62 0.14 22.06
C LEU A 198 -2.80 1.11 22.22
N THR A 199 -3.07 1.52 23.47
CA THR A 199 -4.08 2.52 23.80
C THR A 199 -3.49 3.91 23.99
N THR A 200 -2.22 4.02 24.36
CA THR A 200 -1.49 5.27 24.58
C THR A 200 0.00 5.10 24.25
N LEU A 201 0.68 6.20 23.98
CA LEU A 201 2.14 6.27 23.92
C LEU A 201 2.67 6.97 25.18
N PRO A 202 3.83 6.55 25.73
CA PRO A 202 4.47 7.27 26.81
C PRO A 202 5.02 8.62 26.30
N LYS A 203 5.08 9.63 27.17
CA LYS A 203 5.66 10.93 26.81
C LYS A 203 7.14 10.83 26.41
N GLU A 204 7.84 9.86 26.95
CA GLU A 204 9.23 9.57 26.67
C GLU A 204 9.47 9.15 25.20
N ILE A 205 8.40 8.95 24.41
CA ILE A 205 8.54 8.76 22.96
C ILE A 205 9.28 9.95 22.31
N GLY A 206 9.06 11.16 22.81
CA GLY A 206 9.73 12.38 22.33
C GLY A 206 11.25 12.41 22.54
N GLU A 207 11.77 11.54 23.42
CA GLU A 207 13.21 11.42 23.64
C GLU A 207 13.96 10.74 22.48
N LEU A 208 13.25 10.09 21.54
CA LEU A 208 13.85 9.36 20.40
C LEU A 208 14.30 10.31 19.28
N GLN A 209 15.31 11.13 19.56
CA GLN A 209 15.73 12.24 18.71
C GLN A 209 16.22 11.82 17.31
N ASN A 210 16.65 10.58 17.10
CA ASN A 210 17.10 10.07 15.80
C ASN A 210 16.02 9.30 15.03
N LEU A 211 14.78 9.24 15.58
CA LEU A 211 13.70 8.47 14.95
C LEU A 211 13.27 9.13 13.64
N LYS A 212 13.27 8.33 12.57
CA LYS A 212 12.86 8.72 11.21
C LYS A 212 11.50 8.15 10.83
N THR A 213 11.22 6.93 11.28
CA THR A 213 9.97 6.24 10.97
C THR A 213 9.32 5.73 12.24
N LEU A 214 8.08 6.16 12.48
CA LEU A 214 7.21 5.65 13.53
C LEU A 214 5.95 5.08 12.89
N ASN A 215 5.78 3.77 13.00
CA ASN A 215 4.62 3.08 12.45
C ASN A 215 3.73 2.52 13.58
N LEU A 216 2.52 3.03 13.67
CA LEU A 216 1.51 2.73 14.68
C LEU A 216 0.19 2.25 14.04
N LEU A 217 0.25 1.72 12.82
CA LEU A 217 -0.90 1.19 12.09
C LEU A 217 -1.67 0.16 12.94
N ASP A 218 -2.99 0.20 12.86
CA ASP A 218 -3.93 -0.75 13.49
C ASP A 218 -3.66 -0.94 14.98
N ASN A 219 -3.90 0.15 15.73
CA ASN A 219 -3.83 0.19 17.18
C ASN A 219 -5.13 0.77 17.76
N GLN A 220 -5.14 1.10 19.05
CA GLN A 220 -6.31 1.64 19.74
C GLN A 220 -6.03 3.03 20.34
N LEU A 221 -5.11 3.77 19.72
CA LEU A 221 -4.73 5.10 20.19
C LEU A 221 -5.90 6.08 20.06
N THR A 222 -6.20 6.79 21.12
CA THR A 222 -7.23 7.84 21.13
C THR A 222 -6.63 9.25 21.01
N THR A 223 -5.39 9.41 21.44
CA THR A 223 -4.63 10.67 21.41
C THR A 223 -3.14 10.38 21.24
N LEU A 224 -2.37 11.41 20.90
CA LEU A 224 -0.91 11.40 20.95
C LEU A 224 -0.42 12.29 22.10
N PRO A 225 0.70 11.96 22.77
CA PRO A 225 1.34 12.86 23.72
C PRO A 225 1.86 14.09 23.00
N LYS A 226 1.87 15.25 23.65
CA LYS A 226 2.41 16.50 23.07
C LYS A 226 3.90 16.38 22.72
N GLU A 227 4.61 15.54 23.44
CA GLU A 227 6.04 15.24 23.22
C GLU A 227 6.32 14.58 21.87
N ILE A 228 5.27 14.15 21.13
CA ILE A 228 5.45 13.70 19.74
C ILE A 228 6.13 14.76 18.88
N GLY A 229 5.88 16.05 19.16
CA GLY A 229 6.49 17.18 18.47
C GLY A 229 8.00 17.32 18.69
N GLU A 230 8.56 16.61 19.68
CA GLU A 230 9.99 16.62 19.96
C GLU A 230 10.80 15.74 19.00
N LEU A 231 10.15 14.91 18.17
CA LEU A 231 10.78 13.99 17.20
C LEU A 231 11.26 14.75 15.95
N GLN A 232 12.27 15.59 16.12
CA GLN A 232 12.70 16.56 15.09
C GLN A 232 13.20 15.92 13.79
N ASN A 233 13.66 14.66 13.81
CA ASN A 233 14.15 13.93 12.63
C ASN A 233 13.09 13.02 12.01
N LEU A 234 11.83 13.04 12.51
CA LEU A 234 10.78 12.17 12.00
C LEU A 234 10.39 12.56 10.56
N GLU A 235 10.51 11.60 9.66
CA GLU A 235 10.19 11.72 8.23
C GLU A 235 8.84 11.08 7.90
N ILE A 236 8.51 9.98 8.58
CA ILE A 236 7.29 9.18 8.32
C ILE A 236 6.57 8.89 9.63
N LEU A 237 5.30 9.29 9.71
CA LEU A 237 4.41 8.98 10.83
C LEU A 237 3.15 8.30 10.29
N VAL A 238 2.97 7.01 10.60
CA VAL A 238 1.80 6.22 10.21
C VAL A 238 0.94 5.94 11.43
N LEU A 239 -0.28 6.45 11.42
CA LEU A 239 -1.27 6.37 12.50
C LEU A 239 -2.61 5.82 12.02
N ARG A 240 -2.66 5.29 10.81
CA ARG A 240 -3.90 4.81 10.21
C ARG A 240 -4.52 3.65 11.02
N GLU A 241 -5.85 3.49 10.90
CA GLU A 241 -6.59 2.45 11.62
C GLU A 241 -6.40 2.56 13.16
N ASN A 242 -6.68 3.76 13.70
CA ASN A 242 -6.69 4.03 15.13
C ASN A 242 -8.02 4.67 15.55
N ARG A 243 -8.10 5.23 16.75
CA ARG A 243 -9.29 5.90 17.30
C ARG A 243 -9.01 7.36 17.67
N ILE A 244 -8.08 8.00 16.95
CA ILE A 244 -7.60 9.35 17.26
C ILE A 244 -8.71 10.36 16.95
N THR A 245 -9.09 11.14 17.98
CA THR A 245 -10.13 12.16 17.85
C THR A 245 -9.58 13.57 17.60
N ALA A 246 -8.34 13.82 18.01
CA ALA A 246 -7.65 15.10 17.81
C ALA A 246 -6.14 14.91 17.83
N LEU A 247 -5.42 15.76 17.09
CA LEU A 247 -3.96 15.85 17.14
C LEU A 247 -3.53 16.95 18.11
N PRO A 248 -2.41 16.76 18.84
CA PRO A 248 -1.82 17.83 19.64
C PRO A 248 -1.27 18.94 18.70
N LYS A 249 -1.33 20.18 19.13
CA LYS A 249 -0.78 21.32 18.36
C LYS A 249 0.72 21.17 18.07
N GLU A 250 1.44 20.48 18.92
CA GLU A 250 2.85 20.18 18.82
C GLU A 250 3.20 19.32 17.58
N ILE A 251 2.18 18.71 16.91
CA ILE A 251 2.39 18.01 15.64
C ILE A 251 3.08 18.91 14.61
N GLY A 252 2.79 20.23 14.63
CA GLY A 252 3.39 21.21 13.75
C GLY A 252 4.92 21.42 13.96
N GLN A 253 5.49 20.89 15.02
CA GLN A 253 6.93 20.97 15.30
C GLN A 253 7.75 19.93 14.53
N LEU A 254 7.11 18.95 13.88
CA LEU A 254 7.77 17.87 13.11
C LEU A 254 8.28 18.41 11.75
N GLN A 255 9.32 19.24 11.78
CA GLN A 255 9.76 20.01 10.62
C GLN A 255 10.30 19.15 9.47
N ASN A 256 10.76 17.93 9.74
CA ASN A 256 11.27 17.02 8.70
C ASN A 256 10.21 16.02 8.20
N LEU A 257 8.96 16.09 8.69
CA LEU A 257 7.91 15.15 8.32
C LEU A 257 7.53 15.31 6.84
N GLN A 258 7.61 14.20 6.11
CA GLN A 258 7.30 14.11 4.68
C GLN A 258 5.99 13.37 4.42
N TRP A 259 5.67 12.39 5.25
CA TRP A 259 4.44 11.61 5.14
C TRP A 259 3.75 11.50 6.50
N LEU A 260 2.50 11.97 6.54
CA LEU A 260 1.58 11.80 7.66
C LEU A 260 0.35 11.02 7.20
N ASP A 261 0.21 9.81 7.73
CA ASP A 261 -0.92 8.93 7.44
C ASP A 261 -1.83 8.84 8.68
N LEU A 262 -3.02 9.40 8.56
CA LEU A 262 -4.06 9.45 9.61
C LEU A 262 -5.37 8.79 9.14
N HIS A 263 -5.31 8.05 8.05
CA HIS A 263 -6.49 7.44 7.46
C HIS A 263 -7.19 6.50 8.45
N GLN A 264 -8.52 6.43 8.34
CA GLN A 264 -9.36 5.57 9.19
C GLN A 264 -9.16 5.85 10.69
N ASN A 265 -9.47 7.10 11.06
CA ASN A 265 -9.49 7.56 12.45
C ASN A 265 -10.83 8.25 12.78
N GLN A 266 -10.91 9.03 13.86
CA GLN A 266 -12.11 9.72 14.31
C GLN A 266 -11.89 11.24 14.41
N LEU A 267 -11.01 11.80 13.57
CA LEU A 267 -10.67 13.21 13.58
C LEU A 267 -11.85 14.05 13.13
N THR A 268 -12.25 15.03 13.94
CA THR A 268 -13.31 15.99 13.61
C THR A 268 -12.76 17.32 13.11
N ILE A 269 -11.55 17.68 13.55
CA ILE A 269 -10.82 18.90 13.17
C ILE A 269 -9.31 18.61 13.10
N LEU A 270 -8.59 19.44 12.37
CA LEU A 270 -7.13 19.50 12.41
C LEU A 270 -6.68 20.76 13.17
N PRO A 271 -5.57 20.70 13.93
CA PRO A 271 -4.99 21.89 14.53
C PRO A 271 -4.42 22.81 13.44
N LYS A 272 -4.49 24.12 13.62
CA LYS A 272 -3.94 25.09 12.69
C LYS A 272 -2.43 24.91 12.48
N GLU A 273 -1.74 24.40 13.48
CA GLU A 273 -0.32 24.11 13.47
C GLU A 273 0.07 23.05 12.43
N ILE A 274 -0.90 22.32 11.84
CA ILE A 274 -0.65 21.41 10.72
C ILE A 274 0.07 22.14 9.56
N GLY A 275 -0.24 23.42 9.33
CA GLY A 275 0.38 24.24 8.30
C GLY A 275 1.88 24.51 8.52
N GLN A 276 2.43 24.20 9.70
CA GLN A 276 3.84 24.35 10.00
C GLN A 276 4.71 23.21 9.45
N LEU A 277 4.11 22.12 8.96
CA LEU A 277 4.81 20.94 8.41
C LEU A 277 5.37 21.23 7.00
N GLN A 278 6.38 22.09 6.92
CA GLN A 278 6.85 22.66 5.66
C GLN A 278 7.44 21.63 4.68
N ASN A 279 7.90 20.48 5.16
CA ASN A 279 8.44 19.41 4.30
C ASN A 279 7.41 18.33 3.95
N LEU A 280 6.14 18.47 4.39
CA LEU A 280 5.11 17.47 4.15
C LEU A 280 4.79 17.37 2.66
N GLN A 281 4.91 16.15 2.13
CA GLN A 281 4.63 15.83 0.72
C GLN A 281 3.31 15.05 0.57
N ARG A 282 2.97 14.24 1.57
CA ARG A 282 1.75 13.44 1.58
C ARG A 282 1.02 13.56 2.90
N LEU A 283 -0.26 13.94 2.83
CA LEU A 283 -1.20 13.97 3.96
C LEU A 283 -2.41 13.11 3.63
N ASP A 284 -2.55 12.03 4.37
CA ASP A 284 -3.67 11.10 4.20
C ASP A 284 -4.61 11.22 5.40
N LEU A 285 -5.84 11.66 5.13
CA LEU A 285 -6.91 11.90 6.11
C LEU A 285 -8.21 11.15 5.72
N HIS A 286 -8.10 10.23 4.77
CA HIS A 286 -9.18 9.38 4.28
C HIS A 286 -9.91 8.69 5.45
N GLN A 287 -11.23 8.51 5.34
CA GLN A 287 -12.07 7.87 6.38
C GLN A 287 -11.90 8.50 7.78
N ASN A 288 -12.27 9.77 7.89
CA ASN A 288 -12.35 10.49 9.16
C ASN A 288 -13.73 11.19 9.31
N GLN A 289 -13.86 12.14 10.22
CA GLN A 289 -15.09 12.87 10.49
C GLN A 289 -14.90 14.38 10.32
N LEU A 290 -13.96 14.79 9.44
CA LEU A 290 -13.63 16.19 9.22
C LEU A 290 -14.79 16.93 8.56
N THR A 291 -15.24 18.03 9.18
CA THR A 291 -16.26 18.91 8.62
C THR A 291 -15.67 20.12 7.89
N THR A 292 -14.46 20.53 8.27
CA THR A 292 -13.72 21.66 7.71
C THR A 292 -12.21 21.39 7.76
N LEU A 293 -11.44 22.15 6.98
CA LEU A 293 -9.99 22.23 7.10
C LEU A 293 -9.57 23.60 7.63
N PRO A 294 -8.49 23.71 8.42
CA PRO A 294 -7.94 25.01 8.82
C PRO A 294 -7.37 25.73 7.59
N LYS A 295 -7.46 27.04 7.55
CA LYS A 295 -6.89 27.87 6.45
C LYS A 295 -5.39 27.69 6.31
N GLU A 296 -4.71 27.33 7.38
CA GLU A 296 -3.28 27.09 7.44
C GLU A 296 -2.85 25.87 6.62
N ILE A 297 -3.80 25.03 6.15
CA ILE A 297 -3.50 23.93 5.21
C ILE A 297 -2.79 24.45 3.96
N GLY A 298 -3.11 25.69 3.51
CA GLY A 298 -2.46 26.33 2.37
C GLY A 298 -0.97 26.62 2.57
N GLN A 299 -0.47 26.55 3.78
CA GLN A 299 0.94 26.78 4.08
C GLN A 299 1.84 25.57 3.77
N LEU A 300 1.26 24.40 3.46
CA LEU A 300 1.97 23.16 3.13
C LEU A 300 2.55 23.19 1.70
N GLN A 301 3.53 24.06 1.47
CA GLN A 301 4.02 24.40 0.13
C GLN A 301 4.63 23.22 -0.65
N ASN A 302 5.09 22.17 0.04
CA ASN A 302 5.67 20.97 -0.57
C ASN A 302 4.66 19.84 -0.76
N LEU A 303 3.37 20.04 -0.37
CA LEU A 303 2.35 18.99 -0.45
C LEU A 303 2.05 18.62 -1.90
N GLN A 304 2.15 17.32 -2.18
CA GLN A 304 1.89 16.73 -3.50
C GLN A 304 0.62 15.88 -3.53
N GLU A 305 0.29 15.24 -2.40
CA GLU A 305 -0.89 14.38 -2.27
C GLU A 305 -1.69 14.77 -1.03
N LEU A 306 -2.98 15.04 -1.21
CA LEU A 306 -3.95 15.32 -0.16
C LEU A 306 -5.17 14.42 -0.35
N CYS A 307 -5.31 13.40 0.50
CA CYS A 307 -6.43 12.47 0.51
C CYS A 307 -7.39 12.85 1.64
N LEU A 308 -8.61 13.20 1.28
CA LEU A 308 -9.68 13.67 2.16
C LEU A 308 -11.00 12.92 1.93
N ASP A 309 -10.95 11.86 1.15
CA ASP A 309 -12.13 11.09 0.81
C ASP A 309 -12.75 10.41 2.06
N GLU A 310 -14.05 10.09 1.97
CA GLU A 310 -14.82 9.56 3.10
C GLU A 310 -14.74 10.42 4.38
N ASN A 311 -15.04 11.72 4.24
CA ASN A 311 -15.17 12.68 5.33
C ASN A 311 -16.55 13.39 5.28
N GLN A 312 -16.72 14.48 6.02
CA GLN A 312 -17.96 15.24 6.09
C GLN A 312 -17.78 16.70 5.63
N LEU A 313 -16.81 16.94 4.73
CA LEU A 313 -16.47 18.26 4.26
C LEU A 313 -17.61 18.87 3.46
N THR A 314 -18.04 20.08 3.82
CA THR A 314 -19.05 20.85 3.08
C THR A 314 -18.43 21.91 2.18
N THR A 315 -17.21 22.34 2.46
CA THR A 315 -16.42 23.31 1.71
C THR A 315 -14.92 23.14 1.99
N LEU A 316 -14.08 23.83 1.23
CA LEU A 316 -12.64 23.94 1.45
C LEU A 316 -12.27 25.40 1.72
N PRO A 317 -11.21 25.67 2.51
CA PRO A 317 -10.70 27.03 2.71
C PRO A 317 -10.14 27.58 1.39
N LYS A 318 -10.30 28.89 1.18
CA LYS A 318 -9.77 29.56 -0.02
C LYS A 318 -8.25 29.41 -0.16
N GLU A 319 -7.55 29.32 0.94
CA GLU A 319 -6.09 29.16 1.01
C GLU A 319 -5.60 27.86 0.36
N ILE A 320 -6.52 26.93 0.00
CA ILE A 320 -6.17 25.72 -0.77
C ILE A 320 -5.44 26.08 -2.08
N GLU A 321 -5.73 27.25 -2.68
CA GLU A 321 -5.07 27.74 -3.89
C GLU A 321 -3.56 27.91 -3.74
N GLN A 322 -3.04 27.96 -2.51
CA GLN A 322 -1.62 28.12 -2.23
C GLN A 322 -0.81 26.84 -2.40
N LEU A 323 -1.47 25.67 -2.49
CA LEU A 323 -0.82 24.36 -2.63
C LEU A 323 -0.33 24.11 -4.07
N GLN A 324 0.56 24.95 -4.59
CA GLN A 324 0.94 24.95 -5.99
C GLN A 324 1.68 23.70 -6.47
N ASN A 325 2.21 22.87 -5.55
CA ASN A 325 2.85 21.60 -5.86
C ASN A 325 1.88 20.40 -5.80
N LEU A 326 0.60 20.62 -5.46
CA LEU A 326 -0.38 19.55 -5.29
C LEU A 326 -0.69 18.89 -6.65
N ARG A 327 -0.52 17.57 -6.68
CA ARG A 327 -0.76 16.72 -7.87
C ARG A 327 -2.00 15.87 -7.74
N VAL A 328 -2.31 15.44 -6.52
CA VAL A 328 -3.48 14.60 -6.23
C VAL A 328 -4.31 15.28 -5.15
N LEU A 329 -5.59 15.51 -5.45
CA LEU A 329 -6.59 15.95 -4.50
C LEU A 329 -7.76 14.97 -4.57
N ASP A 330 -7.93 14.19 -3.51
CA ASP A 330 -9.05 13.28 -3.37
C ASP A 330 -10.06 13.82 -2.35
N LEU A 331 -11.29 14.03 -2.82
CA LEU A 331 -12.43 14.55 -2.08
C LEU A 331 -13.66 13.66 -2.26
N ASP A 332 -13.50 12.43 -2.74
CA ASP A 332 -14.61 11.50 -2.92
C ASP A 332 -15.39 11.31 -1.60
N ASN A 333 -16.67 10.97 -1.68
CA ASN A 333 -17.49 10.65 -0.50
C ASN A 333 -17.47 11.77 0.58
N ASN A 334 -17.77 13.02 0.17
CA ASN A 334 -17.93 14.17 1.05
C ASN A 334 -19.32 14.80 0.88
N GLN A 335 -19.51 16.00 1.37
CA GLN A 335 -20.80 16.71 1.32
C GLN A 335 -20.70 18.03 0.53
N LEU A 336 -19.77 18.12 -0.41
CA LEU A 336 -19.56 19.33 -1.22
C LEU A 336 -20.76 19.59 -2.12
N THR A 337 -21.34 20.79 -2.03
CA THR A 337 -22.42 21.24 -2.91
C THR A 337 -21.90 22.05 -4.10
N THR A 338 -20.73 22.64 -3.95
CA THR A 338 -20.02 23.41 -4.98
C THR A 338 -18.53 23.13 -4.90
N LEU A 339 -17.85 23.19 -6.02
CA LEU A 339 -16.38 23.16 -6.07
C LEU A 339 -15.85 24.60 -5.94
N PRO A 340 -15.04 24.90 -4.90
CA PRO A 340 -14.43 26.22 -4.78
C PRO A 340 -13.53 26.53 -5.98
N LYS A 341 -13.67 27.73 -6.55
CA LYS A 341 -12.85 28.16 -7.70
C LYS A 341 -11.34 28.21 -7.38
N GLU A 342 -11.00 28.31 -6.12
CA GLU A 342 -9.63 28.29 -5.62
C GLU A 342 -8.92 26.96 -5.92
N VAL A 343 -9.64 25.83 -5.89
CA VAL A 343 -9.11 24.52 -6.31
C VAL A 343 -8.65 24.55 -7.77
N LEU A 344 -9.36 25.33 -8.59
CA LEU A 344 -9.12 25.42 -10.04
C LEU A 344 -7.88 26.27 -10.40
N ARG A 345 -7.19 26.82 -9.40
CA ARG A 345 -5.90 27.52 -9.53
C ARG A 345 -4.69 26.62 -9.26
N LEU A 346 -4.91 25.36 -8.92
CA LEU A 346 -3.86 24.39 -8.63
C LEU A 346 -3.22 23.87 -9.93
N GLN A 347 -2.26 24.61 -10.45
CA GLN A 347 -1.71 24.37 -11.80
C GLN A 347 -0.97 23.03 -11.94
N SER A 348 -0.47 22.45 -10.85
CA SER A 348 0.22 21.14 -10.86
C SER A 348 -0.73 19.95 -10.77
N LEU A 349 -2.04 20.18 -10.60
CA LEU A 349 -3.02 19.13 -10.31
C LEU A 349 -3.17 18.17 -11.49
N GLN A 350 -2.98 16.88 -11.21
CA GLN A 350 -3.08 15.80 -12.19
C GLN A 350 -4.30 14.90 -11.95
N VAL A 351 -4.69 14.73 -10.69
CA VAL A 351 -5.85 13.93 -10.30
C VAL A 351 -6.75 14.74 -9.39
N LEU A 352 -8.01 14.88 -9.79
CA LEU A 352 -9.08 15.48 -9.00
C LEU A 352 -10.23 14.49 -8.89
N ALA A 353 -10.45 13.96 -7.70
CA ALA A 353 -11.56 13.08 -7.38
C ALA A 353 -12.59 13.81 -6.52
N LEU A 354 -13.83 13.81 -6.97
CA LEU A 354 -14.99 14.52 -6.41
C LEU A 354 -16.24 13.64 -6.43
N GLY A 355 -16.06 12.33 -6.56
CA GLY A 355 -17.18 11.38 -6.60
C GLY A 355 -17.98 11.36 -5.31
N SER A 356 -19.22 10.90 -5.38
CA SER A 356 -20.10 10.75 -4.21
C SER A 356 -20.17 12.03 -3.34
N ASN A 357 -20.39 13.17 -4.03
CA ASN A 357 -20.65 14.46 -3.43
C ASN A 357 -22.06 14.96 -3.81
N ARG A 358 -22.36 16.23 -3.60
CA ARG A 358 -23.66 16.85 -3.91
C ARG A 358 -23.52 17.97 -4.95
N LEU A 359 -22.54 17.86 -5.85
CA LEU A 359 -22.26 18.88 -6.87
C LEU A 359 -23.38 18.91 -7.92
N SER A 360 -24.01 20.05 -8.09
CA SER A 360 -25.02 20.27 -9.13
C SER A 360 -24.46 20.89 -10.42
N THR A 361 -23.33 21.60 -10.30
CA THR A 361 -22.64 22.28 -11.40
C THR A 361 -21.14 22.27 -11.18
N LEU A 362 -20.37 22.48 -12.25
CA LEU A 362 -18.93 22.78 -12.18
C LEU A 362 -18.69 24.23 -12.64
N PRO A 363 -17.75 24.96 -12.01
CA PRO A 363 -17.33 26.28 -12.48
C PRO A 363 -16.66 26.17 -13.86
N LYS A 364 -16.84 27.19 -14.71
CA LYS A 364 -16.15 27.26 -16.02
C LYS A 364 -14.62 27.26 -15.90
N GLU A 365 -14.12 27.76 -14.80
CA GLU A 365 -12.68 27.78 -14.47
C GLU A 365 -12.06 26.37 -14.41
N ILE A 366 -12.86 25.28 -14.46
CA ILE A 366 -12.34 23.91 -14.57
C ILE A 366 -11.35 23.76 -15.72
N GLY A 367 -11.58 24.49 -16.84
CA GLY A 367 -10.68 24.50 -17.99
C GLY A 367 -9.27 25.03 -17.71
N GLN A 368 -9.03 25.67 -16.56
CA GLN A 368 -7.70 26.16 -16.18
C GLN A 368 -6.75 25.08 -15.69
N LEU A 369 -7.24 23.88 -15.34
CA LEU A 369 -6.44 22.77 -14.83
C LEU A 369 -5.72 22.03 -15.97
N GLN A 370 -4.77 22.70 -16.62
CA GLN A 370 -4.13 22.24 -17.84
C GLN A 370 -3.33 20.93 -17.70
N ASN A 371 -2.87 20.60 -16.48
CA ASN A 371 -2.13 19.38 -16.21
C ASN A 371 -3.02 18.22 -15.76
N LEU A 372 -4.35 18.41 -15.69
CA LEU A 372 -5.27 17.40 -15.19
C LEU A 372 -5.34 16.19 -16.14
N GLN A 373 -5.11 15.01 -15.58
CA GLN A 373 -5.13 13.74 -16.31
C GLN A 373 -6.35 12.89 -15.95
N VAL A 374 -6.81 13.00 -14.71
CA VAL A 374 -7.97 12.24 -14.20
C VAL A 374 -8.94 13.18 -13.51
N LEU A 375 -10.19 13.17 -13.96
CA LEU A 375 -11.32 13.86 -13.32
C LEU A 375 -12.41 12.85 -13.01
N ALA A 376 -12.65 12.61 -11.71
CA ALA A 376 -13.72 11.74 -11.23
C ALA A 376 -14.85 12.57 -10.61
N LEU A 377 -16.06 12.40 -11.12
CA LEU A 377 -17.29 13.12 -10.71
C LEU A 377 -18.46 12.14 -10.54
N ILE A 378 -18.14 10.88 -10.25
CA ILE A 378 -19.10 9.78 -10.12
C ILE A 378 -20.10 10.12 -9.00
N SER A 379 -21.38 9.75 -9.16
CA SER A 379 -22.39 9.86 -8.10
C SER A 379 -22.51 11.30 -7.54
N ASN A 380 -22.79 12.25 -8.44
CA ASN A 380 -23.11 13.63 -8.09
C ASN A 380 -24.53 14.00 -8.63
N GLN A 381 -24.87 15.28 -8.65
CA GLN A 381 -26.16 15.78 -9.11
C GLN A 381 -26.00 16.68 -10.36
N LEU A 382 -24.94 16.45 -11.14
CA LEU A 382 -24.61 17.27 -12.30
C LEU A 382 -25.68 17.11 -13.38
N THR A 383 -26.25 18.22 -13.82
CA THR A 383 -27.23 18.28 -14.94
C THR A 383 -26.55 18.65 -16.26
N THR A 384 -25.46 19.41 -16.19
CA THR A 384 -24.66 19.87 -17.34
C THR A 384 -23.19 19.97 -16.97
N LEU A 385 -22.31 20.00 -17.97
CA LEU A 385 -20.90 20.38 -17.82
C LEU A 385 -20.63 21.70 -18.53
N PRO A 386 -19.74 22.55 -18.01
CA PRO A 386 -19.30 23.74 -18.72
C PRO A 386 -18.54 23.35 -19.99
N LYS A 387 -18.71 24.13 -21.08
CA LYS A 387 -18.00 23.89 -22.34
C LYS A 387 -16.47 23.91 -22.19
N GLU A 388 -15.98 24.65 -21.22
CA GLU A 388 -14.55 24.75 -20.86
C GLU A 388 -13.93 23.41 -20.42
N ILE A 389 -14.74 22.37 -20.20
CA ILE A 389 -14.22 21.00 -20.00
C ILE A 389 -13.34 20.55 -21.18
N GLY A 390 -13.67 21.01 -22.41
CA GLY A 390 -12.91 20.72 -23.62
C GLY A 390 -11.47 21.30 -23.62
N GLN A 391 -11.17 22.23 -22.73
CA GLN A 391 -9.85 22.86 -22.60
C GLN A 391 -8.86 22.00 -21.79
N LEU A 392 -9.31 20.90 -21.20
CA LEU A 392 -8.44 19.99 -20.42
C LEU A 392 -7.62 19.09 -21.37
N GLU A 393 -6.67 19.67 -22.07
CA GLU A 393 -5.92 19.01 -23.16
C GLU A 393 -5.21 17.73 -22.73
N ASN A 394 -4.77 17.65 -21.47
CA ASN A 394 -4.05 16.48 -20.92
C ASN A 394 -4.97 15.43 -20.29
N LEU A 395 -6.31 15.62 -20.33
CA LEU A 395 -7.25 14.70 -19.68
C LEU A 395 -7.26 13.34 -20.37
N GLN A 396 -7.00 12.30 -19.60
CA GLN A 396 -6.96 10.90 -20.04
C GLN A 396 -8.18 10.10 -19.58
N LYS A 397 -8.71 10.43 -18.41
CA LYS A 397 -9.83 9.70 -17.81
C LYS A 397 -10.87 10.68 -17.28
N LEU A 398 -12.11 10.51 -17.72
CA LEU A 398 -13.26 11.28 -17.26
C LEU A 398 -14.37 10.32 -16.81
N TYR A 399 -14.70 10.39 -15.52
CA TYR A 399 -15.72 9.55 -14.89
C TYR A 399 -16.90 10.43 -14.47
N LEU A 400 -18.05 10.21 -15.09
CA LEU A 400 -19.29 10.98 -14.90
C LEU A 400 -20.50 10.09 -14.60
N ASN A 401 -20.26 8.85 -14.23
CA ASN A 401 -21.30 7.87 -13.93
C ASN A 401 -22.22 8.36 -12.80
N ALA A 402 -23.47 7.94 -12.83
CA ALA A 402 -24.44 8.23 -11.79
C ALA A 402 -24.59 9.75 -11.52
N ASN A 403 -24.95 10.47 -12.57
CA ASN A 403 -25.31 11.89 -12.53
C ASN A 403 -26.69 12.11 -13.18
N GLN A 404 -27.06 13.35 -13.48
CA GLN A 404 -28.32 13.72 -14.10
C GLN A 404 -28.11 14.38 -15.48
N LEU A 405 -27.00 14.03 -16.15
CA LEU A 405 -26.63 14.64 -17.43
C LEU A 405 -27.59 14.19 -18.54
N THR A 406 -28.10 15.16 -19.29
CA THR A 406 -28.96 14.92 -20.44
C THR A 406 -28.23 15.12 -21.76
N THR A 407 -27.18 15.92 -21.77
CA THR A 407 -26.34 16.22 -22.93
C THR A 407 -24.93 16.60 -22.50
N LEU A 408 -23.99 16.54 -23.42
CA LEU A 408 -22.64 17.13 -23.28
C LEU A 408 -22.46 18.18 -24.38
N SER A 409 -21.64 19.18 -24.08
CA SER A 409 -21.28 20.20 -25.06
C SER A 409 -20.41 19.62 -26.19
N ASN A 410 -20.41 20.23 -27.37
CA ASN A 410 -19.63 19.79 -28.53
C ASN A 410 -18.11 19.84 -28.25
N GLU A 411 -17.68 20.69 -27.33
CA GLU A 411 -16.29 20.86 -26.92
C GLU A 411 -15.70 19.61 -26.29
N ILE A 412 -16.52 18.62 -25.87
CA ILE A 412 -16.04 17.32 -25.40
C ILE A 412 -15.12 16.66 -26.44
N GLY A 413 -15.38 16.90 -27.76
CA GLY A 413 -14.54 16.37 -28.84
C GLY A 413 -13.12 16.94 -28.87
N GLN A 414 -12.83 18.01 -28.14
CA GLN A 414 -11.50 18.61 -28.04
C GLN A 414 -10.55 17.83 -27.11
N LEU A 415 -11.05 16.90 -26.31
CA LEU A 415 -10.27 16.08 -25.37
C LEU A 415 -9.46 15.00 -26.11
N GLN A 416 -8.46 15.42 -26.87
CA GLN A 416 -7.72 14.54 -27.80
C GLN A 416 -6.93 13.43 -27.09
N ASN A 417 -6.56 13.62 -25.81
CA ASN A 417 -5.83 12.62 -25.02
C ASN A 417 -6.74 11.69 -24.22
N LEU A 418 -8.08 11.85 -24.34
CA LEU A 418 -9.03 11.05 -23.56
C LEU A 418 -9.01 9.57 -23.98
N GLN A 419 -8.79 8.69 -23.01
CA GLN A 419 -8.73 7.24 -23.19
C GLN A 419 -9.92 6.53 -22.57
N VAL A 420 -10.46 7.08 -21.48
CA VAL A 420 -11.59 6.50 -20.74
C VAL A 420 -12.65 7.56 -20.54
N LEU A 421 -13.87 7.27 -20.98
CA LEU A 421 -15.06 8.11 -20.76
C LEU A 421 -16.19 7.22 -20.25
N PHE A 422 -16.60 7.43 -19.00
CA PHE A 422 -17.68 6.71 -18.38
C PHE A 422 -18.84 7.66 -18.06
N LEU A 423 -20.01 7.34 -18.63
CA LEU A 423 -21.25 8.12 -18.60
C LEU A 423 -22.45 7.27 -18.17
N SER A 424 -22.22 6.12 -17.58
CA SER A 424 -23.26 5.19 -17.13
C SER A 424 -24.21 5.84 -16.13
N TYR A 425 -25.46 5.37 -16.06
CA TYR A 425 -26.44 5.88 -15.09
C TYR A 425 -26.65 7.41 -15.17
N ASN A 426 -26.96 7.89 -16.39
CA ASN A 426 -27.32 9.27 -16.69
C ASN A 426 -28.67 9.32 -17.46
N GLN A 427 -28.99 10.45 -18.08
CA GLN A 427 -30.25 10.65 -18.77
C GLN A 427 -30.06 11.00 -20.27
N PHE A 428 -28.99 10.51 -20.88
CA PHE A 428 -28.69 10.77 -22.29
C PHE A 428 -29.71 10.09 -23.21
N LYS A 429 -30.36 10.90 -24.08
CA LYS A 429 -31.18 10.39 -25.19
C LYS A 429 -30.39 10.25 -26.48
N THR A 430 -29.33 11.06 -26.63
CA THR A 430 -28.39 11.07 -27.74
C THR A 430 -27.02 11.46 -27.23
N ILE A 431 -25.98 11.20 -28.02
CA ILE A 431 -24.61 11.69 -27.77
C ILE A 431 -24.18 12.63 -28.90
N PRO A 432 -23.33 13.64 -28.64
CA PRO A 432 -22.81 14.54 -29.64
C PRO A 432 -22.05 13.82 -30.76
N VAL A 433 -22.15 14.30 -32.01
CA VAL A 433 -21.39 13.77 -33.14
C VAL A 433 -19.88 13.98 -32.96
N GLU A 434 -19.49 14.95 -32.18
CA GLU A 434 -18.11 15.30 -31.81
C GLU A 434 -17.41 14.21 -31.01
N PHE A 435 -18.14 13.22 -30.44
CA PHE A 435 -17.51 12.02 -29.86
C PHE A 435 -16.59 11.32 -30.86
N GLY A 436 -16.93 11.34 -32.15
CA GLY A 436 -16.08 10.82 -33.21
C GLY A 436 -14.71 11.49 -33.35
N GLN A 437 -14.47 12.60 -32.66
CA GLN A 437 -13.17 13.29 -32.62
C GLN A 437 -12.25 12.75 -31.51
N LEU A 438 -12.74 11.96 -30.57
CA LEU A 438 -11.98 11.37 -29.44
C LEU A 438 -11.10 10.20 -29.92
N LYS A 439 -10.11 10.49 -30.75
CA LYS A 439 -9.32 9.48 -31.47
C LYS A 439 -8.57 8.49 -30.57
N ASN A 440 -8.21 8.91 -29.35
CA ASN A 440 -7.46 8.08 -28.41
C ASN A 440 -8.36 7.30 -27.44
N LEU A 441 -9.70 7.40 -27.59
CA LEU A 441 -10.63 6.73 -26.70
C LEU A 441 -10.55 5.22 -26.85
N LYS A 442 -10.34 4.55 -25.70
CA LYS A 442 -10.21 3.07 -25.58
C LYS A 442 -11.44 2.44 -24.92
N MET A 443 -12.03 3.15 -23.97
CA MET A 443 -13.17 2.65 -23.20
C MET A 443 -14.27 3.72 -23.14
N LEU A 444 -15.46 3.35 -23.60
CA LEU A 444 -16.66 4.17 -23.52
C LEU A 444 -17.78 3.38 -22.85
N SER A 445 -18.30 3.88 -21.73
CA SER A 445 -19.48 3.33 -21.09
C SER A 445 -20.63 4.33 -21.10
N LEU A 446 -21.76 3.89 -21.62
CA LEU A 446 -23.00 4.63 -21.76
C LEU A 446 -24.21 3.81 -21.27
N ASP A 447 -23.94 2.76 -20.50
CA ASP A 447 -25.00 1.89 -19.98
C ASP A 447 -25.94 2.61 -19.02
N ALA A 448 -27.13 2.06 -18.86
CA ALA A 448 -28.19 2.65 -18.02
C ALA A 448 -28.45 4.13 -18.33
N ASN A 449 -28.73 4.41 -19.63
CA ASN A 449 -29.16 5.69 -20.14
C ASN A 449 -30.50 5.55 -20.89
N GLN A 450 -30.91 6.54 -21.68
CA GLN A 450 -32.15 6.57 -22.46
C GLN A 450 -31.87 6.67 -23.97
N LEU A 451 -30.69 6.14 -24.41
CA LEU A 451 -30.26 6.26 -25.81
C LEU A 451 -31.21 5.52 -26.75
N THR A 452 -31.74 6.23 -27.75
CA THR A 452 -32.56 5.67 -28.81
C THR A 452 -31.78 5.42 -30.10
N ALA A 453 -30.66 6.11 -30.29
CA ALA A 453 -29.76 5.97 -31.45
C ALA A 453 -28.34 6.40 -31.10
N LEU A 454 -27.37 5.92 -31.89
CA LEU A 454 -25.99 6.42 -31.89
C LEU A 454 -25.71 7.21 -33.18
N PRO A 455 -24.89 8.25 -33.14
CA PRO A 455 -24.43 8.93 -34.34
C PRO A 455 -23.48 8.02 -35.14
N LYS A 456 -23.52 8.17 -36.49
CA LYS A 456 -22.59 7.42 -37.38
C LYS A 456 -21.12 7.68 -37.08
N GLU A 457 -20.80 8.83 -36.49
CA GLU A 457 -19.46 9.26 -36.08
C GLU A 457 -18.84 8.36 -35.02
N ILE A 458 -19.62 7.53 -34.34
CA ILE A 458 -19.09 6.50 -33.41
C ILE A 458 -18.07 5.60 -34.11
N GLY A 459 -18.25 5.31 -35.42
CA GLY A 459 -17.33 4.52 -36.23
C GLY A 459 -15.95 5.15 -36.45
N LYS A 460 -15.75 6.42 -36.07
CA LYS A 460 -14.45 7.11 -36.14
C LYS A 460 -13.53 6.78 -34.96
N LEU A 461 -14.04 6.17 -33.89
CA LEU A 461 -13.29 5.82 -32.66
C LEU A 461 -12.39 4.58 -32.89
N LYS A 462 -11.41 4.68 -33.74
CA LYS A 462 -10.60 3.53 -34.22
C LYS A 462 -9.84 2.80 -33.13
N ASN A 463 -9.53 3.46 -32.00
CA ASN A 463 -8.81 2.90 -30.87
C ASN A 463 -9.72 2.28 -29.81
N LEU A 464 -11.06 2.35 -30.00
CA LEU A 464 -12.03 1.85 -29.02
C LEU A 464 -11.91 0.32 -28.88
N LYS A 465 -11.74 -0.13 -27.64
CA LYS A 465 -11.61 -1.54 -27.27
C LYS A 465 -12.87 -2.05 -26.56
N MET A 466 -13.52 -1.21 -25.79
CA MET A 466 -14.73 -1.54 -25.03
C MET A 466 -15.79 -0.47 -25.26
N LEU A 467 -16.99 -0.92 -25.64
CA LEU A 467 -18.19 -0.09 -25.72
C LEU A 467 -19.30 -0.74 -24.92
N ASN A 468 -19.76 -0.07 -23.87
CA ASN A 468 -20.90 -0.52 -23.08
C ASN A 468 -22.12 0.35 -23.36
N LEU A 469 -23.17 -0.30 -23.84
CA LEU A 469 -24.47 0.29 -24.19
C LEU A 469 -25.63 -0.46 -23.52
N ASP A 470 -25.35 -1.30 -22.52
CA ASP A 470 -26.38 -2.05 -21.79
C ASP A 470 -27.48 -1.12 -21.26
N ALA A 471 -28.67 -1.64 -21.07
CA ALA A 471 -29.79 -0.94 -20.45
C ALA A 471 -30.06 0.44 -21.07
N ASN A 472 -30.30 0.46 -22.40
CA ASN A 472 -30.73 1.62 -23.18
C ASN A 472 -32.03 1.32 -23.94
N GLN A 473 -32.43 2.18 -24.89
CA GLN A 473 -33.64 2.02 -25.70
C GLN A 473 -33.30 1.86 -27.19
N LEU A 474 -32.13 1.28 -27.49
CA LEU A 474 -31.64 1.09 -28.85
C LEU A 474 -32.43 0.00 -29.57
N ILE A 475 -32.94 0.32 -30.77
CA ILE A 475 -33.54 -0.66 -31.70
C ILE A 475 -32.61 -1.01 -32.85
N THR A 476 -31.64 -0.14 -33.13
CA THR A 476 -30.62 -0.34 -34.17
C THR A 476 -29.35 0.43 -33.81
N ILE A 477 -28.22 0.04 -34.41
CA ILE A 477 -26.97 0.79 -34.34
C ILE A 477 -26.46 1.10 -35.76
N PRO A 478 -25.74 2.22 -35.95
CA PRO A 478 -25.29 2.63 -37.28
C PRO A 478 -24.33 1.59 -37.86
N LYS A 479 -24.39 1.41 -39.19
CA LYS A 479 -23.48 0.45 -39.91
C LYS A 479 -22.00 0.78 -39.72
N GLU A 480 -21.70 2.04 -39.45
CA GLU A 480 -20.35 2.57 -39.19
C GLU A 480 -19.70 1.93 -37.94
N ILE A 481 -20.48 1.27 -37.08
CA ILE A 481 -19.94 0.47 -35.94
C ILE A 481 -18.94 -0.57 -36.44
N GLY A 482 -19.14 -1.16 -37.63
CA GLY A 482 -18.23 -2.10 -38.26
C GLY A 482 -16.85 -1.53 -38.60
N GLN A 483 -16.67 -0.21 -38.50
CA GLN A 483 -15.38 0.44 -38.67
C GLN A 483 -14.50 0.42 -37.40
N LEU A 484 -15.01 -0.04 -36.28
CA LEU A 484 -14.29 -0.16 -35.00
C LEU A 484 -13.42 -1.43 -34.99
N GLN A 485 -12.35 -1.43 -35.78
CA GLN A 485 -11.51 -2.62 -36.00
C GLN A 485 -10.81 -3.14 -34.75
N ASN A 486 -10.62 -2.29 -33.74
CA ASN A 486 -9.98 -2.63 -32.48
C ASN A 486 -10.98 -2.98 -31.36
N LEU A 487 -12.30 -2.96 -31.65
CA LEU A 487 -13.32 -3.25 -30.65
C LEU A 487 -13.25 -4.73 -30.25
N GLN A 488 -12.97 -4.97 -28.98
CA GLN A 488 -12.85 -6.29 -28.38
C GLN A 488 -14.17 -6.74 -27.74
N THR A 489 -14.84 -5.80 -27.06
CA THR A 489 -16.04 -6.10 -26.28
C THR A 489 -17.12 -5.05 -26.54
N LEU A 490 -18.34 -5.54 -26.82
CA LEU A 490 -19.54 -4.75 -27.01
C LEU A 490 -20.68 -5.29 -26.16
N TYR A 491 -21.16 -4.49 -25.21
CA TYR A 491 -22.31 -4.83 -24.37
C TYR A 491 -23.56 -4.15 -24.90
N LEU A 492 -24.64 -4.93 -25.14
CA LEU A 492 -25.90 -4.50 -25.72
C LEU A 492 -27.11 -5.09 -25.00
N ARG A 493 -26.91 -5.62 -23.79
CA ARG A 493 -27.98 -6.23 -22.98
C ARG A 493 -29.07 -5.21 -22.65
N ASN A 494 -30.29 -5.69 -22.42
CA ASN A 494 -31.41 -4.84 -22.03
C ASN A 494 -31.65 -3.66 -22.99
N ASN A 495 -31.64 -3.95 -24.32
CA ASN A 495 -32.04 -3.06 -25.39
C ASN A 495 -33.17 -3.70 -26.21
N GLN A 496 -33.65 -3.05 -27.26
CA GLN A 496 -34.84 -3.47 -28.03
C GLN A 496 -34.47 -4.02 -29.42
N PHE A 497 -33.36 -4.72 -29.56
CA PHE A 497 -32.91 -5.27 -30.84
C PHE A 497 -33.74 -6.47 -31.29
N SER A 498 -34.19 -6.47 -32.57
CA SER A 498 -34.76 -7.65 -33.20
C SER A 498 -33.68 -8.73 -33.44
N ILE A 499 -34.11 -9.96 -33.73
CA ILE A 499 -33.21 -11.08 -34.06
C ILE A 499 -32.34 -10.70 -35.29
N GLU A 500 -32.99 -10.14 -36.31
CA GLU A 500 -32.32 -9.71 -37.54
C GLU A 500 -31.24 -8.65 -37.29
N GLU A 501 -31.53 -7.72 -36.39
CA GLU A 501 -30.58 -6.68 -36.04
C GLU A 501 -29.40 -7.25 -35.24
N LYS A 502 -29.63 -8.17 -34.30
CA LYS A 502 -28.56 -8.87 -33.59
C LYS A 502 -27.63 -9.61 -34.54
N GLU A 503 -28.17 -10.31 -35.55
CA GLU A 503 -27.37 -10.97 -36.58
C GLU A 503 -26.61 -9.98 -37.45
N ARG A 504 -27.23 -8.84 -37.83
CA ARG A 504 -26.58 -7.78 -38.58
C ARG A 504 -25.36 -7.24 -37.82
N ILE A 505 -25.50 -6.98 -36.53
CA ILE A 505 -24.43 -6.48 -35.68
C ILE A 505 -23.28 -7.50 -35.62
N ARG A 506 -23.57 -8.79 -35.43
CA ARG A 506 -22.55 -9.85 -35.43
C ARG A 506 -21.76 -9.91 -36.73
N LYS A 507 -22.44 -9.72 -37.87
CA LYS A 507 -21.80 -9.68 -39.20
C LYS A 507 -20.87 -8.45 -39.36
N LEU A 508 -21.23 -7.30 -38.79
CA LEU A 508 -20.43 -6.08 -38.86
C LEU A 508 -19.16 -6.16 -37.99
N LEU A 509 -19.18 -6.95 -36.91
CA LEU A 509 -18.10 -7.03 -35.91
C LEU A 509 -17.71 -8.50 -35.64
N PRO A 510 -17.20 -9.24 -36.64
CA PRO A 510 -17.01 -10.68 -36.53
C PRO A 510 -15.91 -11.12 -35.51
N LYS A 511 -15.05 -10.21 -35.11
CA LYS A 511 -13.95 -10.45 -34.14
C LYS A 511 -14.27 -9.93 -32.73
N CYS A 512 -15.40 -9.25 -32.56
CA CYS A 512 -15.79 -8.63 -31.30
C CYS A 512 -16.62 -9.60 -30.47
N GLN A 513 -16.37 -9.64 -29.17
CA GLN A 513 -17.23 -10.35 -28.22
C GLN A 513 -18.45 -9.47 -27.94
N ILE A 514 -19.67 -9.95 -28.31
CA ILE A 514 -20.90 -9.18 -28.22
C ILE A 514 -21.86 -9.85 -27.26
N TYR A 515 -22.35 -9.08 -26.30
CA TYR A 515 -23.30 -9.51 -25.29
C TYR A 515 -24.68 -8.88 -25.53
N PHE A 516 -25.70 -9.71 -25.73
CA PHE A 516 -27.10 -9.30 -25.91
C PHE A 516 -28.02 -9.73 -24.77
N GLU A 517 -27.57 -10.66 -23.94
CA GLU A 517 -28.32 -11.24 -22.81
C GLU A 517 -27.47 -11.27 -21.55
#